data_78630fa1acf91862b1f3cd2b453a7e41
#
_entry.id   78630fa1acf91862b1f3cd2b453a7e41
#
_cell.length_a   1.000
_cell.length_b   1.000
_cell.length_c   1.000
_cell.angle_alpha   90.00
_cell.angle_beta   90.00
_cell.angle_gamma   90.00
#
_symmetry.space_group_name_H-M   'P 1'
#
loop_
_entity.id
_entity.type
_entity.pdbx_description
1 polymer ?
#
loop_
_entity_poly.entity_id
_entity_poly.type
_entity_poly.pdbx_seq_one_letter_code
_entity_poly.pdbx_strand_id
1 'polypeptide(L)'
;MPHPKRSAPSTDTFPPGSVLGVLAERTQLDFELEFFGKLLAAVPDFADALRAQACNLTLKGRLQDGLAVDQKLVAVRPDDPTAHYNLACRFALLKQRDKAITTLRKAVELGYRDFEFMLEDHDLDSIRKDPRFRKLVKEYGNK
;
A
#
# COMPACT_ATOMS: atom_id res chain seq x y z
N MET A 1 6.19 6.27 11.69
CA MET A 1 7.06 6.21 10.50
C MET A 1 6.22 6.48 9.27
N PRO A 2 6.57 7.51 8.53
CA PRO A 2 5.89 7.72 7.27
C PRO A 2 6.09 6.51 6.37
N HIS A 3 5.09 6.20 5.54
CA HIS A 3 5.24 5.19 4.52
C HIS A 3 6.44 5.53 3.64
N PRO A 4 7.36 4.59 3.42
CA PRO A 4 8.36 4.82 2.40
C PRO A 4 7.64 4.94 1.06
N LYS A 5 7.43 6.17 0.62
CA LYS A 5 7.05 6.39 -0.77
C LYS A 5 8.25 5.95 -1.59
N ARG A 6 8.02 5.01 -2.47
CA ARG A 6 9.05 4.60 -3.39
C ARG A 6 9.55 5.81 -4.16
N SER A 7 10.83 6.12 -4.06
CA SER A 7 11.44 7.13 -4.90
C SER A 7 11.35 6.64 -6.36
N ALA A 8 10.88 7.51 -7.26
CA ALA A 8 10.92 7.21 -8.68
C ALA A 8 12.36 6.89 -9.09
N PRO A 9 12.58 5.91 -9.99
CA PRO A 9 13.91 5.67 -10.52
C PRO A 9 14.45 6.96 -11.14
N SER A 10 15.75 7.19 -10.98
CA SER A 10 16.41 8.35 -11.55
C SER A 10 16.14 8.42 -13.05
N THR A 11 15.49 9.51 -13.48
CA THR A 11 15.20 9.76 -14.89
C THR A 11 16.27 10.62 -15.55
N ASP A 12 17.50 10.61 -14.97
CA ASP A 12 18.60 11.45 -15.44
C ASP A 12 18.94 11.24 -16.91
N THR A 13 18.53 10.11 -17.50
CA THR A 13 18.81 9.76 -18.89
C THR A 13 17.67 10.18 -19.82
N PHE A 14 16.43 10.29 -19.34
CA PHE A 14 15.27 10.59 -20.19
C PHE A 14 14.34 11.59 -19.49
N PRO A 15 13.83 12.59 -20.23
CA PRO A 15 12.92 13.59 -19.65
C PRO A 15 11.65 12.93 -19.09
N PRO A 16 11.10 13.45 -17.97
CA PRO A 16 9.81 12.98 -17.45
C PRO A 16 8.72 13.12 -18.50
N GLY A 17 7.92 12.06 -18.68
CA GLY A 17 6.83 12.06 -19.64
C GLY A 17 7.24 11.76 -21.08
N SER A 18 8.54 11.59 -21.37
CA SER A 18 8.98 11.12 -22.67
C SER A 18 8.62 9.64 -22.85
N VAL A 19 8.44 9.21 -24.11
CA VAL A 19 8.15 7.79 -24.41
C VAL A 19 9.24 6.87 -23.84
N LEU A 20 10.51 7.27 -23.98
CA LEU A 20 11.63 6.49 -23.46
C LEU A 20 11.65 6.47 -21.92
N GLY A 21 11.32 7.57 -21.26
CA GLY A 21 11.18 7.63 -19.81
C GLY A 21 10.10 6.71 -19.31
N VAL A 22 8.93 6.72 -19.93
CA VAL A 22 7.81 5.84 -19.60
C VAL A 22 8.18 4.36 -19.82
N LEU A 23 8.87 4.05 -20.91
CA LEU A 23 9.33 2.68 -21.18
C LEU A 23 10.37 2.22 -20.18
N ALA A 24 11.30 3.10 -19.77
CA ALA A 24 12.30 2.78 -18.76
C ALA A 24 11.65 2.48 -17.41
N GLU A 25 10.67 3.27 -16.99
CA GLU A 25 9.92 3.03 -15.75
C GLU A 25 9.16 1.70 -15.78
N ARG A 26 8.50 1.39 -16.90
CA ARG A 26 7.80 0.13 -17.07
C ARG A 26 8.75 -1.06 -17.01
N THR A 27 9.92 -0.95 -17.63
CA THR A 27 10.92 -2.01 -17.63
C THR A 27 11.44 -2.27 -16.22
N GLN A 28 11.68 -1.21 -15.43
CA GLN A 28 12.13 -1.35 -14.04
C GLN A 28 11.05 -2.00 -13.17
N LEU A 29 9.81 -1.57 -13.30
CA LEU A 29 8.69 -2.13 -12.55
C LEU A 29 8.48 -3.62 -12.88
N ASP A 30 8.50 -3.98 -14.16
CA ASP A 30 8.35 -5.36 -14.60
C ASP A 30 9.50 -6.23 -14.11
N PHE A 31 10.74 -5.71 -14.12
CA PHE A 31 11.90 -6.40 -13.56
C PHE A 31 11.70 -6.70 -12.07
N GLU A 32 11.26 -5.71 -11.30
CA GLU A 32 11.05 -5.87 -9.86
C GLU A 32 9.91 -6.85 -9.55
N LEU A 33 8.82 -6.81 -10.32
CA LEU A 33 7.72 -7.77 -10.17
C LEU A 33 8.21 -9.19 -10.37
N GLU A 34 9.04 -9.42 -11.38
CA GLU A 34 9.63 -10.74 -11.63
C GLU A 34 10.61 -11.14 -10.52
N PHE A 35 11.49 -10.22 -10.11
CA PHE A 35 12.46 -10.44 -9.05
C PHE A 35 11.78 -10.85 -7.73
N PHE A 36 10.81 -10.06 -7.27
CA PHE A 36 10.12 -10.36 -6.03
C PHE A 36 9.23 -11.60 -6.16
N GLY A 37 8.66 -11.85 -7.33
CA GLY A 37 7.92 -13.08 -7.60
C GLY A 37 8.77 -14.32 -7.41
N LYS A 38 9.98 -14.32 -7.95
CA LYS A 38 10.94 -15.43 -7.79
C LYS A 38 11.40 -15.56 -6.33
N LEU A 39 11.69 -14.43 -5.69
CA LEU A 39 12.10 -14.42 -4.29
C LEU A 39 11.01 -15.00 -3.39
N LEU A 40 9.75 -14.63 -3.60
CA LEU A 40 8.63 -15.12 -2.82
C LEU A 40 8.28 -16.59 -3.15
N ALA A 41 8.61 -17.07 -4.34
CA ALA A 41 8.50 -18.51 -4.65
C ALA A 41 9.49 -19.32 -3.80
N ALA A 42 10.68 -18.77 -3.52
CA ALA A 42 11.70 -19.41 -2.69
C ALA A 42 11.45 -19.19 -1.19
N VAL A 43 11.02 -17.99 -0.79
CA VAL A 43 10.77 -17.61 0.61
C VAL A 43 9.37 -16.96 0.70
N PRO A 44 8.29 -17.77 0.77
CA PRO A 44 6.91 -17.25 0.65
C PRO A 44 6.46 -16.29 1.74
N ASP A 45 7.08 -16.31 2.92
CA ASP A 45 6.74 -15.49 4.08
C ASP A 45 7.72 -14.35 4.34
N PHE A 46 8.54 -14.00 3.33
CA PHE A 46 9.49 -12.90 3.46
C PHE A 46 8.72 -11.56 3.44
N ALA A 47 8.50 -10.99 4.61
CA ALA A 47 7.61 -9.82 4.80
C ALA A 47 8.02 -8.62 3.95
N ASP A 48 9.32 -8.29 3.90
CA ASP A 48 9.79 -7.13 3.12
C ASP A 48 9.54 -7.31 1.62
N ALA A 49 9.70 -8.54 1.12
CA ALA A 49 9.42 -8.86 -0.28
C ALA A 49 7.91 -8.80 -0.57
N LEU A 50 7.07 -9.27 0.36
CA LEU A 50 5.61 -9.16 0.23
C LEU A 50 5.19 -7.68 0.15
N ARG A 51 5.74 -6.85 1.01
CA ARG A 51 5.46 -5.41 1.03
C ARG A 51 5.82 -4.74 -0.30
N ALA A 52 7.03 -5.02 -0.79
CA ALA A 52 7.51 -4.47 -2.06
C ALA A 52 6.65 -4.97 -3.25
N GLN A 53 6.30 -6.25 -3.25
CA GLN A 53 5.49 -6.82 -4.32
C GLN A 53 4.09 -6.24 -4.35
N ALA A 54 3.43 -6.07 -3.20
CA ALA A 54 2.12 -5.45 -3.12
C ALA A 54 2.14 -4.01 -3.66
N CYS A 55 3.16 -3.24 -3.30
CA CYS A 55 3.35 -1.89 -3.80
C CYS A 55 3.51 -1.88 -5.34
N ASN A 56 4.36 -2.75 -5.87
CA ASN A 56 4.62 -2.83 -7.31
C ASN A 56 3.39 -3.27 -8.10
N LEU A 57 2.62 -4.23 -7.58
CA LEU A 57 1.37 -4.67 -8.19
C LEU A 57 0.35 -3.51 -8.26
N THR A 58 0.29 -2.71 -7.20
CA THR A 58 -0.58 -1.52 -7.16
C THR A 58 -0.15 -0.48 -8.19
N LEU A 59 1.15 -0.22 -8.30
CA LEU A 59 1.70 0.70 -9.30
C LEU A 59 1.42 0.22 -10.73
N LYS A 60 1.37 -1.09 -10.94
CA LYS A 60 1.04 -1.68 -12.24
C LYS A 60 -0.47 -1.66 -12.54
N GLY A 61 -1.30 -1.27 -11.58
CA GLY A 61 -2.75 -1.29 -11.69
C GLY A 61 -3.38 -2.66 -11.40
N ARG A 62 -2.60 -3.62 -10.93
CA ARG A 62 -3.06 -4.98 -10.60
C ARG A 62 -3.53 -5.00 -9.13
N LEU A 63 -4.64 -4.31 -8.87
CA LEU A 63 -5.12 -4.08 -7.50
C LEU A 63 -5.56 -5.36 -6.79
N GLN A 64 -6.21 -6.28 -7.49
CA GLN A 64 -6.65 -7.54 -6.87
C GLN A 64 -5.47 -8.43 -6.48
N ASP A 65 -4.44 -8.47 -7.33
CA ASP A 65 -3.22 -9.20 -7.03
C ASP A 65 -2.48 -8.57 -5.85
N GLY A 66 -2.43 -7.24 -5.80
CA GLY A 66 -1.86 -6.49 -4.69
C GLY A 66 -2.61 -6.76 -3.39
N LEU A 67 -3.94 -6.83 -3.45
CA LEU A 67 -4.77 -7.16 -2.29
C LEU A 67 -4.41 -8.55 -1.72
N ALA A 68 -4.27 -9.54 -2.59
CA ALA A 68 -3.92 -10.90 -2.15
C ALA A 68 -2.56 -10.93 -1.44
N VAL A 69 -1.59 -10.17 -1.94
CA VAL A 69 -0.26 -10.07 -1.32
C VAL A 69 -0.32 -9.34 0.01
N ASP A 70 -1.08 -8.24 0.10
CA ASP A 70 -1.28 -7.52 1.37
C ASP A 70 -1.98 -8.39 2.42
N GLN A 71 -2.94 -9.21 2.02
CA GLN A 71 -3.60 -10.16 2.92
C GLN A 71 -2.61 -11.20 3.46
N LYS A 72 -1.72 -11.67 2.60
CA LYS A 72 -0.66 -12.59 3.03
C LYS A 72 0.32 -11.92 3.99
N LEU A 73 0.68 -10.67 3.73
CA LEU A 73 1.56 -9.89 4.60
C LEU A 73 0.95 -9.75 6.01
N VAL A 74 -0.34 -9.44 6.11
CA VAL A 74 -1.04 -9.35 7.39
C VAL A 74 -1.04 -10.71 8.11
N ALA A 75 -1.18 -11.81 7.38
CA ALA A 75 -1.12 -13.14 7.96
C ALA A 75 0.28 -13.47 8.53
N VAL A 76 1.33 -13.00 7.85
CA VAL A 76 2.74 -13.17 8.29
C VAL A 76 3.10 -12.21 9.43
N ARG A 77 2.53 -11.00 9.42
CA ARG A 77 2.79 -9.94 10.41
C ARG A 77 1.47 -9.41 10.98
N PRO A 78 0.73 -10.21 11.77
CA PRO A 78 -0.61 -9.83 12.24
C PRO A 78 -0.63 -8.64 13.19
N ASP A 79 0.49 -8.33 13.85
CA ASP A 79 0.59 -7.22 14.80
C ASP A 79 1.23 -5.96 14.20
N ASP A 80 1.53 -5.97 12.91
CA ASP A 80 2.15 -4.82 12.21
C ASP A 80 1.08 -3.81 11.82
N PRO A 81 1.03 -2.62 12.46
CA PRO A 81 0.01 -1.62 12.13
C PRO A 81 0.12 -1.11 10.69
N THR A 82 1.32 -1.00 10.14
CA THR A 82 1.53 -0.57 8.76
C THR A 82 1.01 -1.60 7.75
N ALA A 83 1.16 -2.90 8.03
CA ALA A 83 0.62 -3.94 7.17
C ALA A 83 -0.90 -3.84 7.07
N HIS A 84 -1.58 -3.63 8.20
CA HIS A 84 -3.04 -3.43 8.22
C HIS A 84 -3.46 -2.13 7.54
N TYR A 85 -2.70 -1.06 7.70
CA TYR A 85 -2.95 0.20 7.01
C TYR A 85 -2.88 0.03 5.49
N ASN A 86 -1.85 -0.64 4.98
CA ASN A 86 -1.71 -0.92 3.55
C ASN A 86 -2.86 -1.76 3.01
N LEU A 87 -3.29 -2.76 3.78
CA LEU A 87 -4.45 -3.58 3.41
C LEU A 87 -5.72 -2.73 3.35
N ALA A 88 -5.93 -1.84 4.31
CA ALA A 88 -7.07 -0.92 4.30
C ALA A 88 -7.07 -0.03 3.05
N CYS A 89 -5.91 0.48 2.66
CA CYS A 89 -5.75 1.27 1.44
C CYS A 89 -6.15 0.47 0.19
N ARG A 90 -5.78 -0.80 0.12
CA ARG A 90 -6.13 -1.68 -1.00
C ARG A 90 -7.64 -1.90 -1.09
N PHE A 91 -8.29 -2.17 0.06
CA PHE A 91 -9.75 -2.28 0.10
C PHE A 91 -10.42 -0.98 -0.35
N ALA A 92 -9.92 0.16 0.09
CA ALA A 92 -10.48 1.47 -0.29
C ALA A 92 -10.34 1.73 -1.79
N LEU A 93 -9.18 1.42 -2.38
CA LEU A 93 -8.97 1.53 -3.83
C LEU A 93 -9.93 0.64 -4.63
N LEU A 94 -10.27 -0.53 -4.11
CA LEU A 94 -11.20 -1.47 -4.71
C LEU A 94 -12.66 -1.17 -4.38
N LYS A 95 -12.94 -0.04 -3.71
CA LYS A 95 -14.27 0.40 -3.30
C LYS A 95 -14.97 -0.56 -2.33
N GLN A 96 -14.22 -1.40 -1.64
CA GLN A 96 -14.73 -2.27 -0.58
C GLN A 96 -14.67 -1.49 0.76
N ARG A 97 -15.58 -0.53 0.89
CA ARG A 97 -15.55 0.49 1.95
C ARG A 97 -15.66 -0.09 3.36
N ASP A 98 -16.55 -1.05 3.55
CA ASP A 98 -16.76 -1.65 4.89
C ASP A 98 -15.50 -2.36 5.37
N LYS A 99 -14.87 -3.15 4.48
CA LYS A 99 -13.62 -3.83 4.79
C LYS A 99 -12.48 -2.85 5.01
N ALA A 100 -12.45 -1.75 4.22
CA ALA A 100 -11.44 -0.71 4.38
C ALA A 100 -11.53 -0.07 5.77
N ILE A 101 -12.72 0.30 6.22
CA ILE A 101 -12.93 0.91 7.54
C ILE A 101 -12.57 -0.06 8.67
N THR A 102 -13.02 -1.31 8.59
CA THR A 102 -12.72 -2.33 9.61
C THR A 102 -11.22 -2.56 9.72
N THR A 103 -10.54 -2.67 8.58
CA THR A 103 -9.09 -2.91 8.55
C THR A 103 -8.31 -1.69 9.03
N LEU A 104 -8.76 -0.48 8.66
CA LEU A 104 -8.15 0.76 9.12
C LEU A 104 -8.26 0.92 10.64
N ARG A 105 -9.43 0.57 11.21
CA ARG A 105 -9.60 0.55 12.66
C ARG A 105 -8.61 -0.40 13.32
N LYS A 106 -8.42 -1.57 12.76
CA LYS A 106 -7.44 -2.54 13.27
C LYS A 106 -6.02 -1.96 13.26
N ALA A 107 -5.63 -1.28 12.17
CA ALA A 107 -4.32 -0.63 12.09
C ALA A 107 -4.14 0.39 13.21
N VAL A 108 -5.14 1.23 13.46
CA VAL A 108 -5.09 2.26 14.51
C VAL A 108 -5.07 1.62 15.91
N GLU A 109 -5.84 0.57 16.14
CA GLU A 109 -5.82 -0.18 17.39
C GLU A 109 -4.46 -0.81 17.66
N LEU A 110 -3.75 -1.23 16.63
CA LEU A 110 -2.41 -1.80 16.74
C LEU A 110 -1.32 -0.73 16.91
N GLY A 111 -1.66 0.54 16.78
CA GLY A 111 -0.71 1.62 17.04
C GLY A 111 -0.39 2.54 15.86
N TYR A 112 -1.07 2.41 14.73
CA TYR A 112 -0.88 3.36 13.62
C TYR A 112 -1.31 4.76 14.08
N ARG A 113 -0.42 5.75 13.97
CA ARG A 113 -0.65 7.09 14.52
C ARG A 113 -0.39 8.22 13.54
N ASP A 114 -0.02 7.94 12.30
CA ASP A 114 0.23 8.98 11.31
C ASP A 114 -1.08 9.46 10.69
N PHE A 115 -1.87 10.17 11.49
CA PHE A 115 -3.18 10.69 11.08
C PHE A 115 -3.04 11.80 10.05
N GLU A 116 -1.96 12.57 10.10
CA GLU A 116 -1.70 13.60 9.10
C GLU A 116 -1.56 12.98 7.71
N PHE A 117 -0.75 11.93 7.59
CA PHE A 117 -0.60 11.18 6.35
C PHE A 117 -1.93 10.54 5.91
N MET A 118 -2.66 9.93 6.86
CA MET A 118 -3.95 9.29 6.61
C MET A 118 -4.97 10.25 6.00
N LEU A 119 -5.01 11.50 6.50
CA LEU A 119 -5.95 12.52 6.01
C LEU A 119 -5.61 12.99 4.59
N GLU A 120 -4.36 12.87 4.17
CA GLU A 120 -3.89 13.30 2.86
C GLU A 120 -3.74 12.16 1.85
N ASP A 121 -3.84 10.90 2.30
CA ASP A 121 -3.60 9.73 1.46
C ASP A 121 -4.75 9.54 0.46
N HIS A 122 -4.44 9.72 -0.83
CA HIS A 122 -5.42 9.58 -1.92
C HIS A 122 -5.97 8.16 -2.06
N ASP A 123 -5.25 7.15 -1.57
CA ASP A 123 -5.74 5.77 -1.59
C ASP A 123 -7.02 5.62 -0.76
N LEU A 124 -7.21 6.50 0.23
CA LEU A 124 -8.37 6.49 1.12
C LEU A 124 -9.51 7.41 0.66
N ASP A 125 -9.43 8.00 -0.53
CA ASP A 125 -10.44 8.97 -1.00
C ASP A 125 -11.87 8.41 -0.96
N SER A 126 -12.04 7.13 -1.27
CA SER A 126 -13.37 6.50 -1.31
C SER A 126 -14.06 6.40 0.06
N ILE A 127 -13.29 6.48 1.15
CA ILE A 127 -13.82 6.39 2.52
C ILE A 127 -13.68 7.69 3.31
N ARG A 128 -13.06 8.72 2.74
CA ARG A 128 -12.73 9.97 3.45
C ARG A 128 -13.96 10.67 4.01
N LYS A 129 -15.10 10.61 3.30
CA LYS A 129 -16.36 11.23 3.72
C LYS A 129 -17.24 10.30 4.54
N ASP A 130 -16.84 9.06 4.74
CA ASP A 130 -17.60 8.11 5.55
C ASP A 130 -17.59 8.56 7.02
N PRO A 131 -18.75 8.63 7.69
CA PRO A 131 -18.80 9.01 9.11
C PRO A 131 -17.94 8.13 10.01
N ARG A 132 -17.79 6.85 9.68
CA ARG A 132 -16.96 5.90 10.43
C ARG A 132 -15.48 6.28 10.37
N PHE A 133 -15.02 6.75 9.20
CA PHE A 133 -13.64 7.26 9.04
C PHE A 133 -13.42 8.49 9.91
N ARG A 134 -14.34 9.45 9.85
CA ARG A 134 -14.25 10.69 10.64
C ARG A 134 -14.26 10.42 12.14
N LYS A 135 -15.13 9.50 12.57
CA LYS A 135 -15.20 9.06 13.96
C LYS A 135 -13.87 8.44 14.42
N LEU A 136 -13.28 7.60 13.59
CA LEU A 136 -12.00 6.96 13.87
C LEU A 136 -10.89 7.99 14.07
N VAL A 137 -10.77 8.96 13.17
CA VAL A 137 -9.78 10.04 13.27
C VAL A 137 -10.00 10.86 14.52
N LYS A 138 -11.24 11.22 14.83
CA LYS A 138 -11.59 12.00 16.02
C LYS A 138 -11.27 11.24 17.32
N GLU A 139 -11.58 9.95 17.36
CA GLU A 139 -11.41 9.11 18.55
C GLU A 139 -9.94 8.89 18.88
N TYR A 140 -9.10 8.64 17.88
CA TYR A 140 -7.68 8.29 18.09
C TYR A 140 -6.71 9.43 17.78
N GLY A 141 -7.10 10.38 16.93
CA GLY A 141 -6.21 11.47 16.51
C GLY A 141 -5.91 12.47 17.60
N ASN A 142 -6.72 12.52 18.65
CA ASN A 142 -6.57 13.44 19.79
C ASN A 142 -5.94 12.77 21.03
N LYS A 143 -5.43 11.57 20.89
CA LYS A 143 -4.80 10.84 22.00
C LYS A 143 -3.29 11.00 22.03
#